data_99cab63c65423ae3e630896bd27cc4a2
#
_entry.id   99cab63c65423ae3e630896bd27cc4a2
#
_cell.length_a   1.000
_cell.length_b   1.000
_cell.length_c   1.000
_cell.angle_alpha   90.00
_cell.angle_beta   90.00
_cell.angle_gamma   90.00
#
_symmetry.space_group_name_H-M   'P 1'
#
loop_
_entity.id
_entity.type
_entity.pdbx_description
1 polymer ?
#
loop_
_entity_poly.entity_id
_entity_poly.type
_entity_poly.pdbx_seq_one_letter_code
_entity_poly.pdbx_strand_id
1 'polypeptide(L)'
;NFAYVTPQDAIDAYDKEGPTFLQDKFLPNILELAVNSEGSQVGIPYSLSTPVLYINRDLLREAGLPEEGPATWEEVDKFARTVTEKTGKYGFYMQEPADFWAQQGLIESNGASMLSEDENGNVQASFATEEGIAAMQMAADLVKDQVALHISWEEGCQSFIDGNCAMLYTTIARRASVQKGAQFDVATVKSPLWEGKERMVPAGGCFLAITSQDEEQISAAWEFEKYLYDVESMA
;
A
#
# COMPACT_ATOMS: atom_id res chain seq x y z
N ASN A 1 3.17 -23.26 -9.63
CA ASN A 1 1.78 -23.69 -9.39
C ASN A 1 1.78 -24.66 -8.22
N PHE A 2 1.03 -24.39 -7.18
CA PHE A 2 0.73 -25.31 -6.08
C PHE A 2 -0.76 -25.63 -6.13
N ALA A 3 -1.13 -26.85 -5.69
CA ALA A 3 -2.52 -27.23 -5.56
C ALA A 3 -3.13 -26.44 -4.39
N TYR A 4 -4.35 -26.02 -4.54
CA TYR A 4 -5.14 -25.35 -3.48
C TYR A 4 -6.59 -25.84 -3.52
N VAL A 5 -7.28 -25.68 -2.41
CA VAL A 5 -8.72 -25.88 -2.31
C VAL A 5 -9.36 -24.49 -2.35
N THR A 6 -10.36 -24.29 -3.21
CA THR A 6 -11.04 -23.00 -3.21
C THR A 6 -11.80 -22.81 -1.90
N PRO A 7 -11.93 -21.59 -1.40
CA PRO A 7 -12.73 -21.32 -0.19
C PRO A 7 -14.16 -21.86 -0.32
N GLN A 8 -14.78 -21.76 -1.50
CA GLN A 8 -16.14 -22.29 -1.70
C GLN A 8 -16.19 -23.82 -1.63
N ASP A 9 -15.20 -24.53 -2.18
CA ASP A 9 -15.13 -25.99 -2.06
C ASP A 9 -14.99 -26.44 -0.59
N ALA A 10 -14.18 -25.70 0.21
CA ALA A 10 -14.05 -25.97 1.64
C ALA A 10 -15.37 -25.71 2.40
N ILE A 11 -16.06 -24.61 2.09
CA ILE A 11 -17.38 -24.30 2.66
C ILE A 11 -18.40 -25.38 2.33
N ASP A 12 -18.51 -25.75 1.07
CA ASP A 12 -19.48 -26.73 0.58
C ASP A 12 -19.25 -28.14 1.21
N ALA A 13 -18.00 -28.47 1.44
CA ALA A 13 -17.64 -29.75 2.04
C ALA A 13 -17.79 -29.79 3.56
N TYR A 14 -17.41 -28.73 4.26
CA TYR A 14 -17.19 -28.75 5.72
C TYR A 14 -18.03 -27.74 6.49
N ASP A 15 -18.71 -26.76 5.85
CA ASP A 15 -19.49 -25.71 6.51
C ASP A 15 -20.90 -25.59 5.94
N LYS A 16 -21.73 -26.58 6.20
CA LYS A 16 -23.11 -26.63 5.68
C LYS A 16 -24.02 -25.53 6.27
N GLU A 17 -23.61 -24.88 7.34
CA GLU A 17 -24.40 -23.83 8.00
C GLU A 17 -24.02 -22.42 7.48
N GLY A 18 -22.90 -22.30 6.78
CA GLY A 18 -22.38 -21.04 6.27
C GLY A 18 -22.18 -20.96 4.76
N PRO A 19 -23.15 -21.44 3.91
CA PRO A 19 -22.92 -21.48 2.45
C PRO A 19 -22.69 -20.09 1.82
N THR A 20 -23.10 -19.04 2.51
CA THR A 20 -22.96 -17.64 2.07
C THR A 20 -21.87 -16.88 2.84
N PHE A 21 -21.00 -17.59 3.56
CA PHE A 21 -19.97 -17.00 4.41
C PHE A 21 -19.14 -15.92 3.70
N LEU A 22 -18.69 -16.18 2.48
CA LEU A 22 -17.88 -15.22 1.71
C LEU A 22 -18.69 -13.95 1.39
N GLN A 23 -19.93 -14.10 0.93
CA GLN A 23 -20.79 -13.00 0.53
C GLN A 23 -21.24 -12.16 1.73
N ASP A 24 -21.43 -12.80 2.88
CA ASP A 24 -21.91 -12.13 4.11
C ASP A 24 -20.79 -11.40 4.86
N LYS A 25 -19.55 -11.88 4.75
CA LYS A 25 -18.42 -11.37 5.53
C LYS A 25 -17.53 -10.40 4.76
N PHE A 26 -17.49 -10.47 3.43
CA PHE A 26 -16.52 -9.74 2.62
C PHE A 26 -17.19 -8.89 1.54
N LEU A 27 -16.60 -7.74 1.26
CA LEU A 27 -16.96 -6.93 0.10
C LEU A 27 -16.46 -7.63 -1.19
N PRO A 28 -17.25 -7.65 -2.27
CA PRO A 28 -16.88 -8.36 -3.51
C PRO A 28 -15.52 -7.93 -4.09
N ASN A 29 -15.25 -6.64 -4.13
CA ASN A 29 -13.99 -6.09 -4.62
C ASN A 29 -12.77 -6.47 -3.77
N ILE A 30 -12.98 -6.87 -2.52
CA ILE A 30 -11.91 -7.40 -1.65
C ILE A 30 -11.63 -8.86 -1.98
N LEU A 31 -12.68 -9.67 -2.21
CA LEU A 31 -12.51 -11.06 -2.62
C LEU A 31 -11.78 -11.19 -3.96
N GLU A 32 -12.02 -10.27 -4.90
CA GLU A 32 -11.35 -10.24 -6.20
C GLU A 32 -9.82 -10.14 -6.12
N LEU A 33 -9.26 -9.63 -5.00
CA LEU A 33 -7.81 -9.57 -4.80
C LEU A 33 -7.14 -10.94 -4.68
N ALA A 34 -7.89 -12.00 -4.39
CA ALA A 34 -7.41 -13.36 -4.29
C ALA A 34 -7.95 -14.27 -5.42
N VAL A 35 -8.31 -13.69 -6.55
CA VAL A 35 -8.74 -14.41 -7.77
C VAL A 35 -7.56 -14.49 -8.73
N ASN A 36 -7.31 -15.68 -9.29
CA ASN A 36 -6.26 -15.91 -10.28
C ASN A 36 -6.70 -15.50 -11.70
N SER A 37 -5.79 -15.59 -12.67
CA SER A 37 -6.06 -15.26 -14.08
C SER A 37 -7.11 -16.18 -14.75
N GLU A 38 -7.44 -17.32 -14.14
CA GLU A 38 -8.48 -18.24 -14.61
C GLU A 38 -9.86 -17.95 -14.01
N GLY A 39 -9.96 -16.92 -13.16
CA GLY A 39 -11.18 -16.54 -12.47
C GLY A 39 -11.50 -17.36 -11.22
N SER A 40 -10.55 -18.20 -10.75
CA SER A 40 -10.74 -19.02 -9.55
C SER A 40 -10.29 -18.26 -8.29
N GLN A 41 -11.13 -18.29 -7.26
CA GLN A 41 -10.79 -17.81 -5.93
C GLN A 41 -9.74 -18.73 -5.30
N VAL A 42 -8.51 -18.26 -5.12
CA VAL A 42 -7.41 -19.09 -4.59
C VAL A 42 -7.26 -19.05 -3.08
N GLY A 43 -7.94 -18.12 -2.42
CA GLY A 43 -7.91 -17.95 -0.97
C GLY A 43 -8.82 -16.82 -0.54
N ILE A 44 -8.75 -16.44 0.74
CA ILE A 44 -9.52 -15.34 1.31
C ILE A 44 -8.56 -14.24 1.75
N PRO A 45 -8.74 -12.98 1.33
CA PRO A 45 -7.92 -11.87 1.81
C PRO A 45 -7.96 -11.74 3.33
N TYR A 46 -6.77 -11.74 3.97
CA TYR A 46 -6.64 -11.69 5.42
C TYR A 46 -6.21 -10.31 5.93
N SER A 47 -5.28 -9.67 5.25
CA SER A 47 -4.88 -8.31 5.58
C SER A 47 -4.77 -7.47 4.31
N LEU A 48 -5.11 -6.20 4.43
CA LEU A 48 -5.00 -5.24 3.34
C LEU A 48 -4.12 -4.07 3.77
N SER A 49 -3.33 -3.59 2.85
CA SER A 49 -2.48 -2.43 3.02
C SER A 49 -2.49 -1.59 1.77
N THR A 50 -2.39 -0.28 1.94
CA THR A 50 -2.19 0.69 0.86
C THR A 50 -1.12 1.68 1.28
N PRO A 51 -0.41 2.31 0.34
CA PRO A 51 0.41 3.47 0.66
C PRO A 51 -0.44 4.62 1.17
N VAL A 52 0.08 5.33 2.16
CA VAL A 52 -0.47 6.56 2.70
C VAL A 52 0.66 7.56 2.91
N LEU A 53 0.32 8.82 3.12
CA LEU A 53 1.27 9.85 3.49
C LEU A 53 1.12 10.18 4.97
N TYR A 54 2.17 9.96 5.77
CA TYR A 54 2.29 10.48 7.13
C TYR A 54 2.95 11.86 7.06
N ILE A 55 2.43 12.81 7.84
CA ILE A 55 2.94 14.18 7.88
C ILE A 55 3.24 14.61 9.31
N ASN A 56 4.36 15.29 9.47
CA ASN A 56 4.74 16.00 10.69
C ASN A 56 4.18 17.42 10.62
N ARG A 57 3.05 17.66 11.29
CA ARG A 57 2.38 18.96 11.28
C ARG A 57 3.21 20.06 11.90
N ASP A 58 4.05 19.73 12.88
CA ASP A 58 4.91 20.74 13.53
C ASP A 58 5.95 21.28 12.55
N LEU A 59 6.59 20.40 11.75
CA LEU A 59 7.51 20.83 10.69
C LEU A 59 6.80 21.59 9.56
N LEU A 60 5.58 21.18 9.19
CA LEU A 60 4.80 21.91 8.19
C LEU A 60 4.46 23.32 8.70
N ARG A 61 4.03 23.45 9.95
CA ARG A 61 3.74 24.73 10.59
C ARG A 61 4.99 25.60 10.69
N GLU A 62 6.12 25.04 11.10
CA GLU A 62 7.41 25.74 11.15
C GLU A 62 7.83 26.28 9.78
N ALA A 63 7.57 25.51 8.73
CA ALA A 63 7.83 25.90 7.34
C ALA A 63 6.81 26.91 6.77
N GLY A 64 5.72 27.20 7.51
CA GLY A 64 4.63 28.07 7.05
C GLY A 64 3.72 27.42 6.02
N LEU A 65 3.59 26.09 6.05
CA LEU A 65 2.78 25.29 5.14
C LEU A 65 1.45 24.85 5.79
N PRO A 66 0.42 24.54 4.99
CA PRO A 66 -0.84 24.00 5.48
C PRO A 66 -0.66 22.68 6.24
N GLU A 67 -1.26 22.58 7.42
CA GLU A 67 -1.17 21.42 8.32
C GLU A 67 -2.00 20.21 7.85
N GLU A 68 -2.88 20.41 6.87
CA GLU A 68 -3.63 19.35 6.19
C GLU A 68 -2.72 18.47 5.34
N GLY A 69 -1.52 18.96 5.01
CA GLY A 69 -0.56 18.30 4.14
C GLY A 69 -0.90 18.43 2.66
N PRO A 70 -0.03 17.90 1.77
CA PRO A 70 -0.22 17.97 0.34
C PRO A 70 -1.30 16.97 -0.14
N ALA A 71 -2.10 17.39 -1.11
CA ALA A 71 -3.07 16.55 -1.78
C ALA A 71 -2.55 15.98 -3.12
N THR A 72 -1.58 16.65 -3.74
CA THR A 72 -0.99 16.27 -5.02
C THR A 72 0.51 16.02 -4.90
N TRP A 73 1.07 15.30 -5.88
CA TRP A 73 2.51 15.06 -5.95
C TRP A 73 3.31 16.34 -6.22
N GLU A 74 2.74 17.27 -6.97
CA GLU A 74 3.30 18.60 -7.19
C GLU A 74 3.39 19.39 -5.86
N GLU A 75 2.37 19.25 -5.01
CA GLU A 75 2.41 19.83 -3.66
C GLU A 75 3.42 19.11 -2.75
N VAL A 76 3.58 17.77 -2.87
CA VAL A 76 4.65 17.03 -2.17
C VAL A 76 6.01 17.60 -2.50
N ASP A 77 6.33 17.78 -3.79
CA ASP A 77 7.60 18.38 -4.22
C ASP A 77 7.79 19.78 -3.61
N LYS A 78 6.79 20.64 -3.76
CA LYS A 78 6.83 21.99 -3.22
C LYS A 78 6.99 22.03 -1.70
N PHE A 79 6.21 21.22 -0.96
CA PHE A 79 6.27 21.17 0.49
C PHE A 79 7.61 20.63 0.97
N ALA A 80 8.11 19.58 0.34
CA ALA A 80 9.40 18.98 0.66
C ALA A 80 10.53 20.01 0.56
N ARG A 81 10.61 20.73 -0.56
CA ARG A 81 11.61 21.79 -0.78
C ARG A 81 11.47 22.92 0.24
N THR A 82 10.24 23.35 0.51
CA THR A 82 9.97 24.43 1.47
C THR A 82 10.39 24.05 2.89
N VAL A 83 10.06 22.81 3.32
CA VAL A 83 10.50 22.31 4.63
C VAL A 83 12.02 22.31 4.73
N THR A 84 12.71 21.74 3.73
CA THR A 84 14.17 21.68 3.75
C THR A 84 14.80 23.06 3.79
N GLU A 85 14.30 24.00 2.99
CA GLU A 85 14.79 25.40 2.99
C GLU A 85 14.58 26.10 4.33
N LYS A 86 13.42 25.94 4.97
CA LYS A 86 13.04 26.71 6.16
C LYS A 86 13.53 26.09 7.46
N THR A 87 13.59 24.75 7.54
CA THR A 87 13.86 24.03 8.80
C THR A 87 15.20 23.32 8.82
N GLY A 88 15.84 23.13 7.66
CA GLY A 88 17.05 22.31 7.51
C GLY A 88 16.81 20.81 7.71
N LYS A 89 15.54 20.37 7.83
CA LYS A 89 15.15 18.97 7.91
C LYS A 89 14.85 18.42 6.52
N TYR A 90 14.83 17.09 6.38
CA TYR A 90 14.38 16.49 5.12
C TYR A 90 12.88 16.71 4.93
N GLY A 91 12.50 17.05 3.70
CA GLY A 91 11.09 17.29 3.38
C GLY A 91 10.32 16.00 3.14
N PHE A 92 10.97 14.97 2.60
CA PHE A 92 10.26 13.77 2.13
C PHE A 92 11.09 12.48 2.26
N TYR A 93 10.41 11.39 2.50
CA TYR A 93 10.89 10.02 2.30
C TYR A 93 9.81 9.17 1.66
N MET A 94 10.16 8.47 0.59
CA MET A 94 9.33 7.44 -0.03
C MET A 94 9.95 6.08 0.26
N GLN A 95 9.12 5.10 0.60
CA GLN A 95 9.55 3.72 0.79
C GLN A 95 10.50 3.28 -0.34
N GLU A 96 11.53 2.56 0.06
CA GLU A 96 12.69 2.20 -0.76
C GLU A 96 12.34 1.68 -2.17
N PRO A 97 13.08 2.12 -3.20
CA PRO A 97 12.86 1.68 -4.59
C PRO A 97 12.96 0.17 -4.81
N ALA A 98 13.69 -0.56 -3.98
CA ALA A 98 13.81 -2.02 -4.09
C ALA A 98 12.47 -2.76 -4.01
N ASP A 99 11.47 -2.17 -3.39
CA ASP A 99 10.13 -2.73 -3.23
C ASP A 99 9.13 -2.25 -4.29
N PHE A 100 9.44 -1.42 -5.20
CA PHE A 100 8.60 -0.85 -6.28
C PHE A 100 7.11 -0.60 -5.95
N TRP A 101 6.62 -1.14 -4.85
CA TRP A 101 5.22 -1.07 -4.46
C TRP A 101 4.75 0.36 -4.15
N ALA A 102 5.55 1.15 -3.44
CA ALA A 102 5.21 2.54 -3.19
C ALA A 102 5.30 3.38 -4.47
N GLN A 103 6.31 3.11 -5.33
CA GLN A 103 6.50 3.79 -6.60
C GLN A 103 5.40 3.49 -7.60
N GLN A 104 4.77 2.30 -7.53
CA GLN A 104 3.63 1.97 -8.38
C GLN A 104 2.52 3.02 -8.23
N GLY A 105 2.18 3.41 -7.00
CA GLY A 105 1.17 4.45 -6.76
C GLY A 105 1.55 5.80 -7.37
N LEU A 106 2.84 6.17 -7.33
CA LEU A 106 3.36 7.39 -7.96
C LEU A 106 3.23 7.33 -9.49
N ILE A 107 3.62 6.21 -10.09
CA ILE A 107 3.65 5.98 -11.55
C ILE A 107 2.23 5.89 -12.11
N GLU A 108 1.40 5.02 -11.55
CA GLU A 108 0.07 4.75 -12.07
C GLU A 108 -0.90 5.92 -11.85
N SER A 109 -0.77 6.66 -10.74
CA SER A 109 -1.57 7.87 -10.54
C SER A 109 -1.20 9.00 -11.52
N ASN A 110 -0.06 8.92 -12.22
CA ASN A 110 0.28 9.82 -13.33
C ASN A 110 -0.26 9.33 -14.69
N GLY A 111 -0.89 8.17 -14.73
CA GLY A 111 -1.54 7.62 -15.95
C GLY A 111 -0.67 6.60 -16.71
N ALA A 112 0.49 6.22 -16.19
CA ALA A 112 1.22 5.07 -16.72
C ALA A 112 0.65 3.77 -16.11
N SER A 113 1.00 2.62 -16.70
CA SER A 113 0.68 1.31 -16.18
C SER A 113 1.95 0.52 -15.93
N MET A 114 2.01 -0.24 -14.84
CA MET A 114 3.18 -1.09 -14.56
C MET A 114 3.32 -2.21 -15.58
N LEU A 115 2.20 -2.80 -15.98
CA LEU A 115 2.13 -3.92 -16.91
C LEU A 115 1.12 -3.64 -18.02
N SER A 116 1.36 -4.21 -19.19
CA SER A 116 0.38 -4.29 -20.28
C SER A 116 0.36 -5.71 -20.84
N GLU A 117 -0.76 -6.07 -21.46
CA GLU A 117 -0.94 -7.33 -22.14
C GLU A 117 -1.04 -7.07 -23.65
N ASP A 118 -0.31 -7.85 -24.46
CA ASP A 118 -0.39 -7.76 -25.92
C ASP A 118 -1.59 -8.55 -26.46
N GLU A 119 -1.84 -8.48 -27.77
CA GLU A 119 -2.95 -9.16 -28.47
C GLU A 119 -2.92 -10.70 -28.32
N ASN A 120 -1.79 -11.27 -27.90
CA ASN A 120 -1.61 -12.70 -27.71
C ASN A 120 -1.68 -13.12 -26.22
N GLY A 121 -1.97 -12.18 -25.31
CA GLY A 121 -2.02 -12.44 -23.89
C GLY A 121 -0.65 -12.44 -23.20
N ASN A 122 0.42 -11.94 -23.84
CA ASN A 122 1.73 -11.85 -23.20
C ASN A 122 1.82 -10.58 -22.35
N VAL A 123 2.16 -10.77 -21.09
CA VAL A 123 2.35 -9.66 -20.13
C VAL A 123 3.78 -9.10 -20.27
N GLN A 124 3.87 -7.78 -20.34
CA GLN A 124 5.15 -7.06 -20.44
C GLN A 124 5.16 -5.80 -19.54
N ALA A 125 6.34 -5.37 -19.14
CA ALA A 125 6.51 -4.11 -18.41
C ALA A 125 6.19 -2.93 -19.33
N SER A 126 5.37 -1.98 -18.86
CA SER A 126 4.89 -0.84 -19.67
C SER A 126 5.00 0.52 -18.96
N PHE A 127 5.64 0.59 -17.82
CA PHE A 127 5.75 1.82 -17.03
C PHE A 127 6.72 2.87 -17.60
N ALA A 128 7.55 2.52 -18.59
CA ALA A 128 8.53 3.43 -19.22
C ALA A 128 7.88 4.35 -20.28
N THR A 129 6.76 4.97 -19.93
CA THR A 129 6.11 6.02 -20.73
C THR A 129 6.61 7.41 -20.31
N GLU A 130 6.20 8.45 -21.02
CA GLU A 130 6.52 9.84 -20.67
C GLU A 130 6.05 10.17 -19.24
N GLU A 131 4.82 9.74 -18.87
CA GLU A 131 4.21 9.94 -17.57
C GLU A 131 4.94 9.16 -16.47
N GLY A 132 5.27 7.89 -16.73
CA GLY A 132 6.01 7.06 -15.78
C GLY A 132 7.42 7.57 -15.52
N ILE A 133 8.12 8.01 -16.58
CA ILE A 133 9.45 8.63 -16.49
C ILE A 133 9.36 9.94 -15.70
N ALA A 134 8.37 10.81 -15.98
CA ALA A 134 8.19 12.07 -15.29
C ALA A 134 7.92 11.86 -13.79
N ALA A 135 7.12 10.86 -13.44
CA ALA A 135 6.84 10.50 -12.05
C ALA A 135 8.11 10.09 -11.30
N MET A 136 8.90 9.19 -11.88
CA MET A 136 10.15 8.74 -11.26
C MET A 136 11.23 9.84 -11.27
N GLN A 137 11.24 10.71 -12.26
CA GLN A 137 12.17 11.85 -12.33
C GLN A 137 11.92 12.81 -11.17
N MET A 138 10.67 13.12 -10.84
CA MET A 138 10.33 13.97 -9.69
C MET A 138 10.91 13.41 -8.39
N ALA A 139 10.71 12.09 -8.13
CA ALA A 139 11.27 11.45 -6.94
C ALA A 139 12.81 11.45 -6.94
N ALA A 140 13.42 11.20 -8.10
CA ALA A 140 14.89 11.22 -8.25
C ALA A 140 15.48 12.63 -8.05
N ASP A 141 14.81 13.67 -8.54
CA ASP A 141 15.22 15.06 -8.35
C ASP A 141 15.17 15.49 -6.88
N LEU A 142 14.14 15.08 -6.13
CA LEU A 142 14.08 15.34 -4.68
C LEU A 142 15.27 14.72 -3.93
N VAL A 143 15.70 13.52 -4.31
CA VAL A 143 16.89 12.87 -3.73
C VAL A 143 18.16 13.59 -4.15
N LYS A 144 18.32 13.87 -5.44
CA LYS A 144 19.50 14.57 -6.01
C LYS A 144 19.69 15.94 -5.37
N ASP A 145 18.61 16.67 -5.12
CA ASP A 145 18.61 17.99 -4.51
C ASP A 145 18.72 17.94 -2.97
N GLN A 146 18.90 16.74 -2.39
CA GLN A 146 19.03 16.50 -0.94
C GLN A 146 17.80 16.94 -0.13
N VAL A 147 16.64 16.96 -0.77
CA VAL A 147 15.34 17.28 -0.17
C VAL A 147 14.67 16.03 0.37
N ALA A 148 14.85 14.89 -0.31
CA ALA A 148 14.36 13.59 0.13
C ALA A 148 15.51 12.66 0.55
N LEU A 149 15.18 11.77 1.49
CA LEU A 149 16.08 10.69 1.91
C LEU A 149 16.06 9.54 0.89
N HIS A 150 17.22 8.92 0.70
CA HIS A 150 17.38 7.67 -0.05
C HIS A 150 18.18 6.67 0.78
N ILE A 151 17.50 6.01 1.68
CA ILE A 151 18.03 5.08 2.70
C ILE A 151 17.09 3.88 2.82
N SER A 152 17.45 2.88 3.62
CA SER A 152 16.60 1.71 3.84
C SER A 152 15.23 2.09 4.42
N TRP A 153 14.25 1.20 4.23
CA TRP A 153 12.88 1.44 4.69
C TRP A 153 12.80 1.69 6.20
N GLU A 154 13.47 0.86 6.99
CA GLU A 154 13.45 1.00 8.45
C GLU A 154 14.09 2.32 8.91
N GLU A 155 15.24 2.69 8.32
CA GLU A 155 15.91 3.96 8.63
C GLU A 155 15.08 5.17 8.21
N GLY A 156 14.40 5.10 7.06
CA GLY A 156 13.51 6.16 6.59
C GLY A 156 12.30 6.35 7.50
N CYS A 157 11.65 5.26 7.91
CA CYS A 157 10.56 5.31 8.88
C CYS A 157 11.03 5.87 10.23
N GLN A 158 12.21 5.42 10.71
CA GLN A 158 12.77 5.93 11.96
C GLN A 158 13.13 7.40 11.87
N SER A 159 13.70 7.85 10.76
CA SER A 159 14.02 9.27 10.52
C SER A 159 12.77 10.16 10.62
N PHE A 160 11.63 9.69 10.11
CA PHE A 160 10.36 10.40 10.26
C PHE A 160 9.92 10.41 11.74
N ILE A 161 9.93 9.27 12.42
CA ILE A 161 9.53 9.13 13.83
C ILE A 161 10.39 10.04 14.74
N ASP A 162 11.66 10.18 14.43
CA ASP A 162 12.61 11.05 15.17
C ASP A 162 12.45 12.55 14.82
N GLY A 163 11.51 12.91 13.95
CA GLY A 163 11.26 14.31 13.55
C GLY A 163 12.33 14.90 12.62
N ASN A 164 13.09 14.07 11.91
CA ASN A 164 14.10 14.51 10.96
C ASN A 164 13.59 14.58 9.51
N CYS A 165 12.37 14.13 9.27
CA CYS A 165 11.69 14.15 7.98
C CYS A 165 10.24 14.61 8.16
N ALA A 166 9.75 15.48 7.25
CA ALA A 166 8.41 16.06 7.39
C ALA A 166 7.30 15.18 6.81
N MET A 167 7.60 14.39 5.78
CA MET A 167 6.61 13.59 5.07
C MET A 167 7.17 12.20 4.78
N LEU A 168 6.40 11.16 5.16
CA LEU A 168 6.75 9.75 4.97
C LEU A 168 5.67 9.08 4.13
N TYR A 169 6.02 8.63 2.92
CA TYR A 169 5.12 7.87 2.06
C TYR A 169 5.45 6.37 2.15
N THR A 170 4.58 5.62 2.81
CA THR A 170 4.73 4.18 3.03
C THR A 170 3.40 3.52 3.39
N THR A 171 3.45 2.24 3.73
CA THR A 171 2.28 1.43 4.09
C THR A 171 1.50 1.96 5.31
N ILE A 172 0.15 1.87 5.25
CA ILE A 172 -0.72 2.13 6.41
C ILE A 172 -0.40 1.21 7.60
N ALA A 173 0.21 0.05 7.38
CA ALA A 173 0.59 -0.88 8.46
C ALA A 173 1.58 -0.26 9.47
N ARG A 174 2.30 0.82 9.10
CA ARG A 174 3.18 1.56 10.02
C ARG A 174 2.44 2.53 10.95
N ARG A 175 1.13 2.71 10.81
CA ARG A 175 0.35 3.70 11.56
C ARG A 175 0.55 3.58 13.07
N ALA A 176 0.44 2.39 13.62
CA ALA A 176 0.58 2.18 15.06
C ALA A 176 1.99 2.55 15.58
N SER A 177 3.06 2.13 14.87
CA SER A 177 4.44 2.45 15.25
C SER A 177 4.74 3.94 15.10
N VAL A 178 4.27 4.57 14.03
CA VAL A 178 4.42 6.02 13.80
C VAL A 178 3.70 6.82 14.89
N GLN A 179 2.43 6.52 15.18
CA GLN A 179 1.67 7.23 16.20
C GLN A 179 2.22 7.05 17.61
N LYS A 180 2.77 5.87 17.92
CA LYS A 180 3.35 5.59 19.24
C LYS A 180 4.75 6.19 19.39
N GLY A 181 5.54 6.23 18.32
CA GLY A 181 6.95 6.65 18.37
C GLY A 181 7.13 8.16 18.23
N ALA A 182 6.34 8.82 17.39
CA ALA A 182 6.45 10.26 17.14
C ALA A 182 6.14 11.08 18.38
N GLN A 183 6.98 12.10 18.65
CA GLN A 183 6.81 13.05 19.76
C GLN A 183 6.32 14.41 19.25
N PHE A 184 5.68 14.47 18.09
CA PHE A 184 5.14 15.63 17.42
C PHE A 184 3.71 15.36 16.94
N ASP A 185 2.99 16.38 16.51
CA ASP A 185 1.65 16.21 15.93
C ASP A 185 1.74 15.53 14.57
N VAL A 186 1.38 14.25 14.53
CA VAL A 186 1.40 13.43 13.34
C VAL A 186 -0.01 13.22 12.78
N ALA A 187 -0.16 13.37 11.46
CA ALA A 187 -1.37 12.96 10.76
C ALA A 187 -1.07 11.91 9.70
N THR A 188 -2.07 11.09 9.41
CA THR A 188 -2.10 10.17 8.27
C THR A 188 -3.09 10.71 7.27
N VAL A 189 -2.62 11.01 6.07
CA VAL A 189 -3.44 11.55 4.99
C VAL A 189 -3.45 10.61 3.79
N LYS A 190 -4.38 10.83 2.87
CA LYS A 190 -4.50 10.00 1.66
C LYS A 190 -3.21 10.07 0.84
N SER A 191 -2.89 8.97 0.14
CA SER A 191 -1.87 8.98 -0.91
C SER A 191 -2.11 10.16 -1.87
N PRO A 192 -1.10 10.95 -2.24
CA PRO A 192 -1.27 12.03 -3.20
C PRO A 192 -1.72 11.54 -4.57
N LEU A 193 -2.31 12.40 -5.36
CA LEU A 193 -2.60 12.20 -6.78
C LEU A 193 -1.81 13.23 -7.60
N TRP A 194 -1.66 13.03 -8.88
CA TRP A 194 -1.16 14.07 -9.79
C TRP A 194 -2.28 15.06 -10.13
N GLU A 195 -1.95 16.33 -10.29
CA GLU A 195 -2.94 17.38 -10.58
C GLU A 195 -3.75 17.04 -11.84
N GLY A 196 -5.08 17.06 -11.71
CA GLY A 196 -5.99 16.71 -12.81
C GLY A 196 -6.08 15.21 -13.15
N LYS A 197 -5.47 14.33 -12.35
CA LYS A 197 -5.49 12.86 -12.53
C LYS A 197 -6.31 12.18 -11.42
N GLU A 198 -6.51 10.89 -11.58
CA GLU A 198 -7.15 10.05 -10.56
C GLU A 198 -6.11 9.49 -9.58
N ARG A 199 -6.56 9.26 -8.34
CA ARG A 199 -5.72 8.60 -7.34
C ARG A 199 -5.69 7.11 -7.61
N MET A 200 -4.49 6.61 -7.90
CA MET A 200 -4.22 5.18 -7.99
C MET A 200 -3.30 4.78 -6.83
N VAL A 201 -3.60 3.69 -6.17
CA VAL A 201 -2.77 3.12 -5.11
C VAL A 201 -2.73 1.60 -5.26
N PRO A 202 -1.56 0.99 -5.14
CA PRO A 202 -1.46 -0.46 -5.15
C PRO A 202 -2.11 -1.04 -3.89
N ALA A 203 -2.75 -2.19 -4.03
CA ALA A 203 -3.12 -3.02 -2.90
C ALA A 203 -1.91 -3.84 -2.45
N GLY A 204 -1.71 -3.90 -1.15
CA GLY A 204 -0.78 -4.81 -0.50
C GLY A 204 -1.52 -5.66 0.52
N GLY A 205 -0.82 -6.60 1.14
CA GLY A 205 -1.38 -7.48 2.14
C GLY A 205 -1.17 -8.94 1.81
N CYS A 206 -1.99 -9.80 2.36
CA CYS A 206 -1.95 -11.24 2.11
C CYS A 206 -3.35 -11.85 2.07
N PHE A 207 -3.43 -13.02 1.47
CA PHE A 207 -4.58 -13.90 1.57
C PHE A 207 -4.16 -15.25 2.16
N LEU A 208 -5.08 -15.94 2.77
CA LEU A 208 -4.91 -17.32 3.25
C LEU A 208 -5.43 -18.27 2.19
N ALA A 209 -4.72 -19.37 1.98
CA ALA A 209 -5.10 -20.39 1.02
C ALA A 209 -4.86 -21.78 1.61
N ILE A 210 -5.82 -22.65 1.48
CA ILE A 210 -5.72 -24.05 1.91
C ILE A 210 -5.01 -24.85 0.81
N THR A 211 -3.82 -25.35 1.09
CA THR A 211 -2.98 -26.07 0.12
C THR A 211 -2.90 -27.58 0.37
N SER A 212 -3.47 -28.06 1.47
CA SER A 212 -3.54 -29.50 1.76
C SER A 212 -4.46 -30.21 0.77
N GLN A 213 -4.18 -31.50 0.55
CA GLN A 213 -5.04 -32.43 -0.20
C GLN A 213 -5.63 -33.52 0.71
N ASP A 214 -5.37 -33.44 2.01
CA ASP A 214 -5.90 -34.31 3.04
C ASP A 214 -7.18 -33.74 3.62
N GLU A 215 -8.27 -34.50 3.65
CA GLU A 215 -9.61 -34.04 4.05
C GLU A 215 -9.66 -33.55 5.51
N GLU A 216 -8.96 -34.21 6.44
CA GLU A 216 -8.93 -33.81 7.85
C GLU A 216 -8.17 -32.48 8.01
N GLN A 217 -7.07 -32.30 7.26
CA GLN A 217 -6.31 -31.05 7.29
C GLN A 217 -7.07 -29.91 6.61
N ILE A 218 -7.78 -30.16 5.51
CA ILE A 218 -8.63 -29.15 4.86
C ILE A 218 -9.71 -28.66 5.81
N SER A 219 -10.42 -29.62 6.46
CA SER A 219 -11.45 -29.29 7.44
C SER A 219 -10.91 -28.47 8.61
N ALA A 220 -9.77 -28.88 9.17
CA ALA A 220 -9.12 -28.14 10.26
C ALA A 220 -8.65 -26.75 9.85
N ALA A 221 -8.10 -26.60 8.63
CA ALA A 221 -7.67 -25.32 8.09
C ALA A 221 -8.86 -24.39 7.87
N TRP A 222 -9.99 -24.91 7.35
CA TRP A 222 -11.21 -24.12 7.19
C TRP A 222 -11.76 -23.63 8.53
N GLU A 223 -11.82 -24.46 9.56
CA GLU A 223 -12.24 -24.04 10.89
C GLU A 223 -11.32 -22.97 11.48
N PHE A 224 -10.01 -23.08 11.22
CA PHE A 224 -9.05 -22.06 11.65
C PHE A 224 -9.23 -20.74 10.88
N GLU A 225 -9.44 -20.78 9.56
CA GLU A 225 -9.72 -19.59 8.76
C GLU A 225 -11.01 -18.89 9.24
N LYS A 226 -12.10 -19.63 9.47
CA LYS A 226 -13.35 -19.06 10.04
C LYS A 226 -13.11 -18.32 11.35
N TYR A 227 -12.32 -18.93 12.25
CA TYR A 227 -11.95 -18.30 13.52
C TYR A 227 -11.19 -16.99 13.32
N LEU A 228 -10.23 -16.95 12.39
CA LEU A 228 -9.47 -15.74 12.09
C LEU A 228 -10.32 -14.60 11.51
N TYR A 229 -11.38 -14.94 10.76
CA TYR A 229 -12.30 -13.95 10.18
C TYR A 229 -13.48 -13.59 11.09
N ASP A 230 -13.50 -14.07 12.31
CA ASP A 230 -14.47 -13.61 13.29
C ASP A 230 -14.12 -12.20 13.78
N VAL A 231 -15.16 -11.38 14.01
CA VAL A 231 -14.98 -9.96 14.38
C VAL A 231 -14.17 -9.80 15.67
N GLU A 232 -14.38 -10.69 16.64
CA GLU A 232 -13.66 -10.65 17.92
C GLU A 232 -12.17 -11.03 17.74
N SER A 233 -11.86 -11.92 16.78
CA SER A 233 -10.49 -12.35 16.50
C SER A 233 -9.70 -11.31 15.71
N MET A 234 -10.40 -10.45 14.95
CA MET A 234 -9.79 -9.40 14.12
C MET A 234 -9.64 -8.05 14.84
N ALA A 235 -10.23 -7.87 16.01
CA ALA A 235 -10.20 -6.64 16.80
C ALA A 235 -8.95 -6.55 17.68
#